data_22ac4d0b43b726477b46f2faeff2b0ce
#
_entry.id   22ac4d0b43b726477b46f2faeff2b0ce
#
_cell.length_a   1.000
_cell.length_b   1.000
_cell.length_c   1.000
_cell.angle_alpha   90.00
_cell.angle_beta   90.00
_cell.angle_gamma   90.00
#
_symmetry.space_group_name_H-M   'P 1'
#
loop_
_entity.id
_entity.type
_entity.pdbx_description
1 polymer ?
#
loop_
_entity_poly.entity_id
_entity_poly.type
_entity_poly.pdbx_seq_one_letter_code
_entity_poly.pdbx_strand_id
1 'polypeptide(L)'
;MRCKDCTRYDSGRTCHLNECVCLEERIEAGVVELNTLARECFGGRMFRPLQRRLRDELNRQPFRFFLGDAHRERWTHWKNRCYGMSERNAAALFLLTADEGLWQRVLWHFDSSGFDFPAIRLSGIHPELYSIYQAAKTISVGGDNIVIEDLAFSELVSDRAFRLILGALLLCRHGEVVLNLERKTEEAT
;
A
#
# COMPACT_ATOMS: atom_id res chain seq x y z
N MET A 1 -2.82 0.96 24.48
CA MET A 1 -2.96 -0.37 25.16
C MET A 1 -1.78 -1.23 24.74
N ARG A 2 -1.14 -2.00 25.60
CA ARG A 2 -0.04 -2.90 25.23
C ARG A 2 -0.63 -4.21 24.74
N CYS A 3 0.05 -4.93 23.82
CA CYS A 3 -0.44 -6.25 23.34
C CYS A 3 -0.82 -7.22 24.47
N LYS A 4 -0.10 -7.16 25.61
CA LYS A 4 -0.41 -7.95 26.82
C LYS A 4 -1.77 -7.63 27.44
N ASP A 5 -2.34 -6.48 27.13
CA ASP A 5 -3.63 -6.01 27.64
C ASP A 5 -4.76 -6.26 26.60
N CYS A 6 -4.42 -6.84 25.44
CA CYS A 6 -5.38 -7.20 24.40
C CYS A 6 -6.16 -8.44 24.84
N THR A 7 -7.50 -8.38 24.80
CA THR A 7 -8.39 -9.50 25.19
C THR A 7 -8.24 -10.74 24.32
N ARG A 8 -7.61 -10.60 23.12
CA ARG A 8 -7.34 -11.69 22.19
C ARG A 8 -5.87 -12.16 22.23
N TYR A 9 -5.05 -11.52 23.08
CA TYR A 9 -3.66 -11.92 23.23
C TYR A 9 -3.57 -13.18 24.10
N ASP A 10 -3.04 -14.24 23.51
CA ASP A 10 -2.66 -15.46 24.22
C ASP A 10 -1.15 -15.49 24.39
N SER A 11 -0.67 -15.45 25.63
CA SER A 11 0.76 -15.44 25.96
C SER A 11 1.51 -16.70 25.52
N GLY A 12 0.78 -17.77 25.18
CA GLY A 12 1.33 -19.02 24.63
C GLY A 12 1.44 -19.05 23.12
N ARG A 13 0.88 -18.07 22.41
CA ARG A 13 0.92 -17.96 20.95
C ARG A 13 1.58 -16.65 20.55
N THR A 14 2.59 -16.73 19.69
CA THR A 14 3.14 -15.55 19.02
C THR A 14 2.05 -14.92 18.16
N CYS A 15 1.63 -13.72 18.51
CA CYS A 15 0.69 -12.94 17.71
C CYS A 15 1.42 -12.53 16.41
N HIS A 16 1.17 -13.23 15.31
CA HIS A 16 1.73 -12.86 14.01
C HIS A 16 0.92 -11.70 13.43
N LEU A 17 1.61 -10.63 12.97
CA LEU A 17 0.96 -9.47 12.35
C LEU A 17 0.04 -9.86 11.20
N ASN A 18 0.39 -10.91 10.45
CA ASN A 18 -0.40 -11.42 9.34
C ASN A 18 -1.78 -11.97 9.75
N GLU A 19 -1.93 -12.35 11.01
CA GLU A 19 -3.14 -12.95 11.58
C GLU A 19 -3.73 -12.07 12.69
N CYS A 20 -3.12 -10.90 12.94
CA CYS A 20 -3.50 -10.04 14.05
C CYS A 20 -4.82 -9.30 13.74
N VAL A 21 -5.90 -9.79 14.32
CA VAL A 21 -7.19 -9.11 14.34
C VAL A 21 -7.20 -7.85 15.23
N CYS A 22 -6.10 -7.59 15.95
CA CYS A 22 -5.92 -6.47 16.86
C CYS A 22 -4.92 -5.44 16.32
N LEU A 23 -4.69 -5.37 15.00
CA LEU A 23 -3.75 -4.41 14.42
C LEU A 23 -4.14 -2.96 14.79
N GLU A 24 -5.42 -2.64 14.75
CA GLU A 24 -5.94 -1.32 15.14
C GLU A 24 -5.58 -0.99 16.59
N GLU A 25 -5.84 -1.90 17.54
CA GLU A 25 -5.46 -1.74 18.94
C GLU A 25 -3.93 -1.61 19.12
N ARG A 26 -3.14 -2.33 18.31
CA ARG A 26 -1.67 -2.22 18.32
C ARG A 26 -1.19 -0.87 17.80
N ILE A 27 -1.84 -0.34 16.77
CA ILE A 27 -1.57 0.99 16.22
C ILE A 27 -1.92 2.06 17.27
N GLU A 28 -3.10 1.96 17.87
CA GLU A 28 -3.53 2.87 18.93
C GLU A 28 -2.59 2.83 20.15
N ALA A 29 -2.14 1.64 20.51
CA ALA A 29 -1.20 1.43 21.62
C ALA A 29 0.23 1.92 21.29
N GLY A 30 0.54 2.27 20.04
CA GLY A 30 1.88 2.70 19.62
C GLY A 30 2.93 1.59 19.70
N VAL A 31 2.53 0.31 19.71
CA VAL A 31 3.45 -0.84 19.84
C VAL A 31 3.92 -1.39 18.48
N VAL A 32 3.44 -0.83 17.38
CA VAL A 32 3.89 -1.17 16.04
C VAL A 32 4.19 0.10 15.25
N GLU A 33 5.33 0.10 14.59
CA GLU A 33 5.73 1.14 13.65
C GLU A 33 5.54 0.65 12.22
N LEU A 34 5.33 1.57 11.29
CA LEU A 34 5.11 1.27 9.88
C LEU A 34 6.26 0.46 9.27
N ASN A 35 7.51 0.82 9.56
CA ASN A 35 8.69 0.07 9.08
C ASN A 35 8.71 -1.36 9.62
N THR A 36 8.32 -1.55 10.88
CA THR A 36 8.24 -2.89 11.49
C THR A 36 7.13 -3.70 10.83
N LEU A 37 5.94 -3.12 10.65
CA LEU A 37 4.83 -3.76 9.94
C LEU A 37 5.23 -4.18 8.52
N ALA A 38 5.86 -3.29 7.76
CA ALA A 38 6.31 -3.59 6.40
C ALA A 38 7.32 -4.74 6.38
N ARG A 39 8.30 -4.76 7.28
CA ARG A 39 9.27 -5.87 7.40
C ARG A 39 8.60 -7.20 7.76
N GLU A 40 7.65 -7.19 8.67
CA GLU A 40 6.93 -8.40 9.07
C GLU A 40 6.02 -8.93 7.96
N CYS A 41 5.32 -8.04 7.24
CA CYS A 41 4.44 -8.42 6.13
C CYS A 41 5.19 -8.95 4.92
N PHE A 42 6.36 -8.38 4.62
CA PHE A 42 7.12 -8.67 3.39
C PHE A 42 8.47 -9.36 3.64
N GLY A 43 8.92 -9.47 4.90
CA GLY A 43 10.22 -10.03 5.27
C GLY A 43 10.30 -11.57 5.31
N GLY A 44 9.20 -12.27 5.03
CA GLY A 44 9.09 -13.72 5.10
C GLY A 44 9.88 -14.46 4.02
N ARG A 45 9.36 -15.59 3.54
CA ARG A 45 10.00 -16.46 2.52
C ARG A 45 9.93 -15.86 1.11
N MET A 46 10.33 -14.61 0.97
CA MET A 46 10.32 -13.91 -0.31
C MET A 46 11.62 -14.18 -1.10
N PHE A 47 11.56 -13.92 -2.39
CA PHE A 47 12.69 -13.89 -3.30
C PHE A 47 13.83 -13.00 -2.76
N ARG A 48 15.04 -13.53 -2.59
CA ARG A 48 16.17 -12.85 -1.91
C ARG A 48 16.48 -11.42 -2.44
N PRO A 49 16.48 -11.17 -3.76
CA PRO A 49 16.68 -9.82 -4.29
C PRO A 49 15.63 -8.83 -3.78
N LEU A 50 14.36 -9.22 -3.73
CA LEU A 50 13.28 -8.38 -3.22
C LEU A 50 13.42 -8.12 -1.72
N GLN A 51 13.82 -9.12 -0.92
CA GLN A 51 14.12 -8.91 0.50
C GLN A 51 15.24 -7.89 0.73
N ARG A 52 16.30 -7.96 -0.10
CA ARG A 52 17.39 -6.98 -0.04
C ARG A 52 16.88 -5.58 -0.36
N ARG A 53 16.17 -5.44 -1.47
CA ARG A 53 15.58 -4.16 -1.88
C ARG A 53 14.67 -3.57 -0.81
N LEU A 54 13.77 -4.39 -0.26
CA LEU A 54 12.87 -3.96 0.83
C LEU A 54 13.65 -3.44 2.04
N ARG A 55 14.69 -4.16 2.47
CA ARG A 55 15.54 -3.76 3.59
C ARG A 55 16.24 -2.43 3.31
N ASP A 56 16.81 -2.29 2.12
CA ASP A 56 17.56 -1.10 1.72
C ASP A 56 16.62 0.12 1.66
N GLU A 57 15.41 -0.04 1.11
CA GLU A 57 14.42 1.03 1.06
C GLU A 57 13.91 1.45 2.45
N LEU A 58 13.61 0.51 3.32
CA LEU A 58 13.14 0.79 4.68
C LEU A 58 14.24 1.38 5.59
N ASN A 59 15.51 1.14 5.29
CA ASN A 59 16.64 1.72 6.04
C ASN A 59 17.03 3.11 5.53
N ARG A 60 16.74 3.44 4.27
CA ARG A 60 17.16 4.68 3.63
C ARG A 60 16.41 5.89 4.17
N GLN A 61 15.10 5.75 4.39
CA GLN A 61 14.24 6.79 4.94
C GLN A 61 12.96 6.18 5.55
N PRO A 62 12.29 6.88 6.48
CA PRO A 62 11.02 6.44 7.02
C PRO A 62 10.02 6.17 5.89
N PHE A 63 9.28 5.08 6.03
CA PHE A 63 8.24 4.75 5.07
C PHE A 63 7.05 5.72 5.24
N ARG A 64 6.58 6.27 4.12
CA ARG A 64 5.37 7.08 4.05
C ARG A 64 4.41 6.49 3.03
N PHE A 65 3.11 6.53 3.34
CA PHE A 65 2.09 6.11 2.38
C PHE A 65 1.97 7.12 1.25
N PHE A 66 1.67 8.35 1.58
CA PHE A 66 1.40 9.37 0.57
C PHE A 66 2.69 10.07 0.11
N LEU A 67 2.72 10.40 -1.18
CA LEU A 67 3.82 11.20 -1.77
C LEU A 67 3.79 12.67 -1.33
N GLY A 68 2.66 13.11 -0.75
CA GLY A 68 2.41 14.46 -0.29
C GLY A 68 0.91 14.73 -0.18
N ASP A 69 0.56 15.95 0.21
CA ASP A 69 -0.83 16.34 0.50
C ASP A 69 -1.75 16.19 -0.70
N ALA A 70 -1.30 16.59 -1.89
CA ALA A 70 -2.09 16.47 -3.12
C ALA A 70 -2.47 15.00 -3.44
N HIS A 71 -1.58 14.04 -3.18
CA HIS A 71 -1.91 12.61 -3.31
C HIS A 71 -2.95 12.19 -2.26
N ARG A 72 -2.74 12.58 -1.00
CA ARG A 72 -3.64 12.28 0.12
C ARG A 72 -5.05 12.83 -0.13
N GLU A 73 -5.14 14.10 -0.55
CA GLU A 73 -6.40 14.77 -0.85
C GLU A 73 -7.15 14.10 -2.00
N ARG A 74 -6.48 13.78 -3.11
CA ARG A 74 -7.08 13.06 -4.24
C ARG A 74 -7.64 11.72 -3.81
N TRP A 75 -6.82 10.90 -3.16
CA TRP A 75 -7.25 9.58 -2.69
C TRP A 75 -8.44 9.68 -1.74
N THR A 76 -8.38 10.54 -0.73
CA THR A 76 -9.45 10.74 0.26
C THR A 76 -10.73 11.22 -0.40
N HIS A 77 -10.64 12.19 -1.33
CA HIS A 77 -11.78 12.70 -2.06
C HIS A 77 -12.53 11.60 -2.80
N TRP A 78 -11.82 10.78 -3.58
CA TRP A 78 -12.44 9.75 -4.40
C TRP A 78 -12.87 8.53 -3.58
N LYS A 79 -12.10 8.16 -2.56
CA LYS A 79 -12.47 7.09 -1.64
C LYS A 79 -13.79 7.37 -0.91
N ASN A 80 -13.97 8.59 -0.43
CA ASN A 80 -15.19 8.99 0.29
C ASN A 80 -16.43 9.07 -0.62
N ARG A 81 -16.27 9.19 -1.93
CA ARG A 81 -17.39 9.17 -2.89
C ARG A 81 -17.87 7.76 -3.24
N CYS A 82 -17.09 6.74 -2.95
CA CYS A 82 -17.38 5.35 -3.30
C CYS A 82 -17.62 4.53 -2.03
N TYR A 83 -18.85 4.62 -1.52
CA TYR A 83 -19.24 3.85 -0.33
C TYR A 83 -19.16 2.34 -0.61
N GLY A 84 -18.60 1.57 0.33
CA GLY A 84 -18.49 0.11 0.20
C GLY A 84 -17.40 -0.38 -0.75
N MET A 85 -16.47 0.48 -1.16
CA MET A 85 -15.31 0.08 -1.98
C MET A 85 -14.50 -1.03 -1.27
N SER A 86 -14.17 -2.08 -2.04
CA SER A 86 -13.32 -3.15 -1.52
C SER A 86 -11.89 -2.66 -1.22
N GLU A 87 -11.20 -3.31 -0.29
CA GLU A 87 -9.80 -3.00 0.04
C GLU A 87 -8.87 -3.07 -1.19
N ARG A 88 -9.14 -3.99 -2.11
CA ARG A 88 -8.41 -4.12 -3.38
C ARG A 88 -8.58 -2.88 -4.25
N ASN A 89 -9.80 -2.40 -4.41
CA ASN A 89 -10.09 -1.20 -5.20
C ASN A 89 -9.60 0.08 -4.50
N ALA A 90 -9.66 0.14 -3.17
CA ALA A 90 -9.09 1.24 -2.39
C ALA A 90 -7.56 1.33 -2.55
N ALA A 91 -6.88 0.19 -2.56
CA ALA A 91 -5.45 0.11 -2.80
C ALA A 91 -5.08 0.45 -4.26
N ALA A 92 -5.90 0.03 -5.23
CA ALA A 92 -5.71 0.44 -6.63
C ALA A 92 -5.94 1.95 -6.80
N LEU A 93 -6.99 2.50 -6.20
CA LEU A 93 -7.25 3.94 -6.17
C LEU A 93 -6.07 4.72 -5.58
N PHE A 94 -5.48 4.23 -4.47
CA PHE A 94 -4.30 4.82 -3.86
C PHE A 94 -3.14 4.93 -4.86
N LEU A 95 -2.85 3.88 -5.61
CA LEU A 95 -1.81 3.89 -6.63
C LEU A 95 -2.12 4.85 -7.77
N LEU A 96 -3.34 4.82 -8.30
CA LEU A 96 -3.72 5.58 -9.49
C LEU A 96 -3.87 7.08 -9.21
N THR A 97 -4.15 7.46 -7.96
CA THR A 97 -4.20 8.87 -7.53
C THR A 97 -2.84 9.46 -7.13
N ALA A 98 -1.77 8.64 -7.12
CA ALA A 98 -0.43 9.09 -6.76
C ALA A 98 0.16 10.13 -7.72
N ASP A 99 -0.27 10.12 -8.97
CA ASP A 99 0.12 11.06 -10.01
C ASP A 99 -1.12 11.66 -10.69
N GLU A 100 -1.12 12.98 -10.85
CA GLU A 100 -2.25 13.71 -11.46
C GLU A 100 -2.47 13.29 -12.92
N GLY A 101 -1.40 13.21 -13.71
CA GLY A 101 -1.51 12.86 -15.12
C GLY A 101 -2.00 11.43 -15.34
N LEU A 102 -1.59 10.49 -14.47
CA LEU A 102 -2.11 9.13 -14.47
C LEU A 102 -3.59 9.13 -14.08
N TRP A 103 -3.95 9.86 -13.00
CA TRP A 103 -5.32 9.92 -12.51
C TRP A 103 -6.29 10.46 -13.58
N GLN A 104 -5.94 11.55 -14.27
CA GLN A 104 -6.76 12.12 -15.32
C GLN A 104 -7.04 11.13 -16.48
N ARG A 105 -6.14 10.20 -16.75
CA ARG A 105 -6.32 9.17 -17.78
C ARG A 105 -7.25 8.05 -17.36
N VAL A 106 -7.34 7.75 -16.05
CA VAL A 106 -8.13 6.62 -15.53
C VAL A 106 -9.48 7.06 -14.95
N LEU A 107 -9.64 8.34 -14.61
CA LEU A 107 -10.82 8.90 -13.93
C LEU A 107 -12.14 8.54 -14.63
N TRP A 108 -12.19 8.62 -15.97
CA TRP A 108 -13.39 8.35 -16.75
C TRP A 108 -13.76 6.86 -16.83
N HIS A 109 -12.89 5.99 -16.33
CA HIS A 109 -13.03 4.54 -16.27
C HIS A 109 -13.13 4.03 -14.83
N PHE A 110 -13.50 4.92 -13.90
CA PHE A 110 -13.64 4.65 -12.49
C PHE A 110 -15.04 4.99 -12.00
N ASP A 111 -15.68 4.05 -11.30
CA ASP A 111 -16.98 4.24 -10.66
C ASP A 111 -17.05 3.52 -9.29
N SER A 112 -18.25 3.43 -8.72
CA SER A 112 -18.46 2.76 -7.42
C SER A 112 -18.16 1.27 -7.42
N SER A 113 -18.13 0.62 -8.58
CA SER A 113 -17.78 -0.81 -8.73
C SER A 113 -16.28 -1.04 -8.85
N GLY A 114 -15.49 -0.02 -9.20
CA GLY A 114 -14.04 -0.06 -9.37
C GLY A 114 -13.57 0.52 -10.70
N PHE A 115 -12.59 -0.14 -11.33
CA PHE A 115 -11.93 0.33 -12.54
C PHE A 115 -12.22 -0.57 -13.73
N ASP A 116 -12.63 0.01 -14.86
CA ASP A 116 -12.68 -0.66 -16.17
C ASP A 116 -11.32 -0.64 -16.84
N PHE A 117 -10.36 -1.43 -16.31
CA PHE A 117 -9.00 -1.51 -16.85
C PHE A 117 -8.91 -1.83 -18.35
N PRO A 118 -9.76 -2.68 -18.95
CA PRO A 118 -9.76 -2.93 -20.40
C PRO A 118 -9.99 -1.69 -21.26
N ALA A 119 -10.76 -0.73 -20.77
CA ALA A 119 -11.07 0.49 -21.51
C ALA A 119 -9.98 1.56 -21.41
N ILE A 120 -9.10 1.49 -20.39
CA ILE A 120 -8.05 2.49 -20.16
C ILE A 120 -6.94 2.40 -21.22
N ARG A 121 -6.57 3.55 -21.79
CA ARG A 121 -5.49 3.69 -22.77
C ARG A 121 -4.37 4.55 -22.20
N LEU A 122 -3.14 4.01 -22.20
CA LEU A 122 -1.95 4.62 -21.59
C LEU A 122 -0.84 4.94 -22.61
N SER A 123 -1.21 5.30 -23.84
CA SER A 123 -0.19 5.66 -24.85
C SER A 123 0.68 6.83 -24.34
N GLY A 124 2.00 6.72 -24.50
CA GLY A 124 2.96 7.77 -24.15
C GLY A 124 3.11 8.03 -22.65
N ILE A 125 2.73 7.09 -21.78
CA ILE A 125 2.95 7.22 -20.34
C ILE A 125 4.41 6.92 -19.98
N HIS A 126 4.91 7.58 -18.93
CA HIS A 126 6.24 7.32 -18.39
C HIS A 126 6.33 5.88 -17.83
N PRO A 127 7.45 5.15 -17.99
CA PRO A 127 7.59 3.76 -17.51
C PRO A 127 7.27 3.58 -16.02
N GLU A 128 7.65 4.51 -15.17
CA GLU A 128 7.31 4.48 -13.74
C GLU A 128 5.80 4.47 -13.50
N LEU A 129 5.07 5.34 -14.18
CA LEU A 129 3.61 5.41 -14.05
C LEU A 129 2.94 4.17 -14.65
N TYR A 130 3.55 3.58 -15.68
CA TYR A 130 3.09 2.31 -16.22
C TYR A 130 3.23 1.16 -15.20
N SER A 131 4.35 1.09 -14.47
CA SER A 131 4.55 0.11 -13.40
C SER A 131 3.53 0.29 -12.28
N ILE A 132 3.24 1.53 -11.88
CA ILE A 132 2.19 1.86 -10.89
C ILE A 132 0.81 1.39 -11.37
N TYR A 133 0.47 1.66 -12.63
CA TYR A 133 -0.79 1.21 -13.23
C TYR A 133 -0.90 -0.31 -13.28
N GLN A 134 0.16 -1.02 -13.67
CA GLN A 134 0.16 -2.48 -13.71
C GLN A 134 -0.01 -3.10 -12.33
N ALA A 135 0.61 -2.49 -11.31
CA ALA A 135 0.40 -2.90 -9.91
C ALA A 135 -1.04 -2.67 -9.46
N ALA A 136 -1.63 -1.51 -9.77
CA ALA A 136 -3.02 -1.21 -9.47
C ALA A 136 -3.98 -2.22 -10.12
N LYS A 137 -3.74 -2.54 -11.38
CA LYS A 137 -4.52 -3.55 -12.11
C LYS A 137 -4.39 -4.93 -11.47
N THR A 138 -3.16 -5.37 -11.16
CA THR A 138 -2.92 -6.67 -10.50
C THR A 138 -3.63 -6.75 -9.15
N ILE A 139 -3.56 -5.70 -8.33
CA ILE A 139 -4.20 -5.66 -7.00
C ILE A 139 -5.73 -5.70 -7.13
N SER A 140 -6.30 -4.91 -8.04
CA SER A 140 -7.76 -4.77 -8.19
C SER A 140 -8.40 -6.03 -8.77
N VAL A 141 -7.93 -6.48 -9.94
CA VAL A 141 -8.59 -7.54 -10.71
C VAL A 141 -7.83 -8.87 -10.70
N GLY A 142 -6.62 -8.90 -10.17
CA GLY A 142 -5.74 -10.06 -10.22
C GLY A 142 -4.93 -10.17 -11.51
N GLY A 143 -4.25 -11.29 -11.68
CA GLY A 143 -3.39 -11.58 -12.84
C GLY A 143 -1.93 -11.20 -12.62
N ASP A 144 -1.10 -11.38 -13.65
CA ASP A 144 0.36 -11.28 -13.62
C ASP A 144 0.86 -10.05 -14.41
N ASN A 145 0.15 -8.90 -14.29
CA ASN A 145 0.56 -7.67 -14.98
C ASN A 145 1.85 -7.07 -14.40
N ILE A 146 2.13 -7.34 -13.14
CA ILE A 146 3.40 -7.13 -12.44
C ILE A 146 3.62 -8.31 -11.50
N VAL A 147 4.82 -8.84 -11.48
CA VAL A 147 5.17 -10.00 -10.65
C VAL A 147 6.22 -9.63 -9.59
N ILE A 148 6.43 -10.53 -8.63
CA ILE A 148 7.37 -10.31 -7.52
C ILE A 148 8.80 -10.07 -8.03
N GLU A 149 9.17 -10.74 -9.11
CA GLU A 149 10.47 -10.59 -9.76
C GLU A 149 10.67 -9.17 -10.29
N ASP A 150 9.65 -8.56 -10.88
CA ASP A 150 9.72 -7.16 -11.37
C ASP A 150 9.98 -6.19 -10.21
N LEU A 151 9.33 -6.41 -9.06
CA LEU A 151 9.50 -5.60 -7.88
C LEU A 151 10.92 -5.67 -7.27
N ALA A 152 11.69 -6.68 -7.62
CA ALA A 152 13.05 -6.85 -7.09
C ALA A 152 14.09 -5.94 -7.77
N PHE A 153 13.80 -5.43 -8.97
CA PHE A 153 14.75 -4.69 -9.81
C PHE A 153 14.33 -3.23 -10.00
N SER A 154 15.22 -2.31 -9.63
CA SER A 154 14.97 -0.86 -9.72
C SER A 154 14.89 -0.37 -11.17
N GLU A 155 15.45 -1.11 -12.09
CA GLU A 155 15.40 -0.84 -13.54
C GLU A 155 13.99 -1.05 -14.11
N LEU A 156 13.22 -1.97 -13.52
CA LEU A 156 11.85 -2.29 -13.94
C LEU A 156 10.81 -1.48 -13.16
N VAL A 157 11.03 -1.33 -11.86
CA VAL A 157 10.14 -0.61 -10.95
C VAL A 157 10.97 0.37 -10.14
N SER A 158 10.85 1.67 -10.37
CA SER A 158 11.60 2.69 -9.64
C SER A 158 11.40 2.59 -8.12
N ASP A 159 12.31 3.15 -7.33
CA ASP A 159 12.20 3.13 -5.86
C ASP A 159 10.91 3.84 -5.39
N ARG A 160 10.51 4.92 -6.07
CA ARG A 160 9.25 5.63 -5.79
C ARG A 160 8.03 4.74 -6.06
N ALA A 161 7.97 4.08 -7.23
CA ALA A 161 6.90 3.15 -7.56
C ALA A 161 6.87 1.96 -6.59
N PHE A 162 8.04 1.41 -6.25
CA PHE A 162 8.17 0.31 -5.30
C PHE A 162 7.57 0.65 -3.92
N ARG A 163 7.87 1.84 -3.38
CA ARG A 163 7.29 2.31 -2.11
C ARG A 163 5.78 2.44 -2.17
N LEU A 164 5.26 3.04 -3.24
CA LEU A 164 3.82 3.14 -3.45
C LEU A 164 3.14 1.77 -3.51
N ILE A 165 3.75 0.81 -4.22
CA ILE A 165 3.23 -0.55 -4.32
C ILE A 165 3.24 -1.25 -2.96
N LEU A 166 4.29 -1.09 -2.15
CA LEU A 166 4.31 -1.60 -0.78
C LEU A 166 3.18 -1.01 0.06
N GLY A 167 2.96 0.31 -0.04
CA GLY A 167 1.86 0.99 0.64
C GLY A 167 0.49 0.46 0.22
N ALA A 168 0.29 0.27 -1.09
CA ALA A 168 -0.95 -0.29 -1.63
C ALA A 168 -1.19 -1.73 -1.14
N LEU A 169 -0.15 -2.55 -1.05
CA LEU A 169 -0.26 -3.92 -0.54
C LEU A 169 -0.60 -3.94 0.96
N LEU A 170 -0.05 -3.03 1.77
CA LEU A 170 -0.43 -2.87 3.17
C LEU A 170 -1.89 -2.42 3.30
N LEU A 171 -2.32 -1.45 2.51
CA LEU A 171 -3.72 -1.00 2.42
C LEU A 171 -4.65 -2.15 2.02
N CYS A 172 -4.30 -2.89 0.98
CA CYS A 172 -5.08 -4.03 0.49
C CYS A 172 -5.26 -5.11 1.57
N ARG A 173 -4.22 -5.33 2.39
CA ARG A 173 -4.21 -6.39 3.41
C ARG A 173 -4.89 -6.00 4.71
N HIS A 174 -4.70 -4.77 5.16
CA HIS A 174 -5.07 -4.31 6.50
C HIS A 174 -6.12 -3.20 6.50
N GLY A 175 -6.51 -2.69 5.32
CA GLY A 175 -7.44 -1.58 5.22
C GLY A 175 -6.83 -0.25 5.64
N GLU A 176 -7.70 0.74 5.82
CA GLU A 176 -7.31 2.13 6.10
C GLU A 176 -6.66 2.34 7.47
N VAL A 177 -6.80 1.37 8.39
CA VAL A 177 -6.21 1.47 9.74
C VAL A 177 -4.69 1.68 9.70
N VAL A 178 -4.01 1.18 8.66
CA VAL A 178 -2.56 1.36 8.50
C VAL A 178 -2.14 2.82 8.28
N LEU A 179 -3.03 3.66 7.77
CA LEU A 179 -2.76 5.10 7.57
C LEU A 179 -2.60 5.86 8.89
N ASN A 180 -3.14 5.33 9.99
CA ASN A 180 -2.99 5.92 11.31
C ASN A 180 -1.55 5.83 11.85
N LEU A 181 -0.72 4.91 11.30
CA LEU A 181 0.70 4.83 11.65
C LEU A 181 1.49 6.06 11.20
N GLU A 182 1.10 6.67 10.06
CA GLU A 182 1.76 7.88 9.55
C GLU A 182 1.38 9.11 10.37
N ARG A 183 0.10 9.26 10.76
CA ARG A 183 -0.39 10.40 11.53
C ARG A 183 0.30 10.55 12.88
N LYS A 184 0.59 9.45 13.58
CA LYS A 184 1.27 9.48 14.88
C LYS A 184 2.73 9.91 14.77
N THR A 185 3.38 9.68 13.65
CA THR A 185 4.77 10.10 13.44
C THR A 185 4.85 11.62 13.21
N GLU A 186 3.82 12.22 12.58
CA GLU A 186 3.72 13.66 12.34
C GLU A 186 3.40 14.45 13.63
N GLU A 187 2.58 13.88 14.54
CA GLU A 187 2.23 14.50 15.82
C GLU A 187 3.36 14.44 16.88
N ALA A 188 4.36 13.56 16.69
CA ALA A 188 5.49 13.36 17.59
C ALA A 188 6.73 14.21 17.24
N THR A 189 6.68 15.01 16.17
CA THR A 189 7.76 15.87 15.67
C THR A 189 7.43 17.34 15.83
#